data_1bde24fee609cd02a805ead79cd267e8
#
_entry.id   1bde24fee609cd02a805ead79cd267e8
#
_cell.length_a   1.000
_cell.length_b   1.000
_cell.length_c   1.000
_cell.angle_alpha   90.00
_cell.angle_beta   90.00
_cell.angle_gamma   90.00
#
_symmetry.space_group_name_H-M   'P 1'
#
loop_
_entity.id
_entity.type
_entity.pdbx_description
1 polymer ?
#
loop_
_entity_poly.entity_id
_entity_poly.type
_entity_poly.pdbx_seq_one_letter_code
_entity_poly.pdbx_strand_id
1 'polypeptide(L)'
;MRVLGIEGTAWCASAALYDAETDSVLIESNPYEPDSGGIHPREAAEHMSEAIPEVVDAVLTAAEDEYGPDAIDAVAFSKGPGLGPCLRTVGTAARALAGTLDVPLVGVNHMVAHLEIGRHRSGFENPVCLNASGANAHLLGYHDGRYRVLGETMDAGVGNAIDKFTRHVGWDHPGGPKVEAAAAEAAAERDPDAELVDLPYVVKGMDFSFSGISSAANDASDDGVPVEEICFSLQEHVFAMLTEVSERALSLTGADELVLGGGVAQNDRLREMLGTMCAARGADFHAPEPRFLRDNAGMIAVLGAKMAAAGDTVSIADSAIDPNFRPDQVPVTWRDGDESVARGRGDREREDGGWDSDGDAGRRGAEATVEIAAVGEGEDAATGETRRVIKRRVPKRYRHPGLDSALRRDRTVAEARLTSEARRAGVPTPLVYDVDVPAATLTLQHVGDCDLAAELNERWTTAVGRHLARLHKAGIVHGDPTTRNVRVERREEGDARATLIDFGLAYHTGHVEDHAMDLHVFEGSVRATATDPDPLIEAFETGYAAVGDGDVLDRLRAVEGRGRYR
;
A
#
# COMPACT_ATOMS: atom_id res chain seq x y z
N MET A 1 -32.13 5.00 7.87
CA MET A 1 -31.88 5.16 6.42
C MET A 1 -31.40 3.83 5.89
N ARG A 2 -32.07 3.34 4.84
CA ARG A 2 -31.77 2.05 4.21
C ARG A 2 -31.26 2.28 2.80
N VAL A 3 -30.09 1.74 2.50
CA VAL A 3 -29.41 1.95 1.22
C VAL A 3 -29.22 0.64 0.49
N LEU A 4 -29.69 0.59 -0.75
CA LEU A 4 -29.42 -0.49 -1.69
C LEU A 4 -28.05 -0.25 -2.35
N GLY A 5 -27.09 -1.11 -2.08
CA GLY A 5 -25.78 -1.10 -2.75
C GLY A 5 -25.75 -2.06 -3.93
N ILE A 6 -25.04 -1.69 -5.01
CA ILE A 6 -24.79 -2.55 -6.18
C ILE A 6 -23.30 -2.54 -6.50
N GLU A 7 -22.70 -3.72 -6.51
CA GLU A 7 -21.28 -3.96 -6.86
C GLU A 7 -21.18 -4.88 -8.07
N GLY A 8 -20.20 -4.64 -8.91
CA GLY A 8 -19.89 -5.47 -10.09
C GLY A 8 -18.75 -4.87 -10.88
N THR A 9 -17.62 -4.59 -10.20
CA THR A 9 -16.44 -3.95 -10.83
C THR A 9 -15.66 -4.90 -11.72
N ALA A 10 -15.65 -6.21 -11.40
CA ALA A 10 -14.87 -7.19 -12.14
C ALA A 10 -15.42 -8.62 -12.11
N TRP A 11 -15.40 -9.30 -10.94
CA TRP A 11 -15.62 -10.75 -10.88
C TRP A 11 -16.91 -11.16 -10.17
N CYS A 12 -17.55 -10.27 -9.41
CA CYS A 12 -18.72 -10.62 -8.61
C CYS A 12 -19.84 -9.63 -8.84
N ALA A 13 -21.01 -10.12 -9.26
CA ALA A 13 -22.26 -9.39 -9.21
C ALA A 13 -22.79 -9.45 -7.77
N SER A 14 -23.06 -8.33 -7.12
CA SER A 14 -23.56 -8.29 -5.77
C SER A 14 -24.55 -7.16 -5.55
N ALA A 15 -25.57 -7.41 -4.73
CA ALA A 15 -26.49 -6.42 -4.18
C ALA A 15 -26.54 -6.53 -2.66
N ALA A 16 -26.78 -5.42 -1.97
CA ALA A 16 -26.89 -5.42 -0.52
C ALA A 16 -27.89 -4.38 -0.03
N LEU A 17 -28.57 -4.68 1.06
CA LEU A 17 -29.33 -3.71 1.83
C LEU A 17 -28.56 -3.39 3.12
N TYR A 18 -28.26 -2.13 3.34
CA TYR A 18 -27.73 -1.63 4.61
C TYR A 18 -28.78 -0.80 5.33
N ASP A 19 -29.11 -1.16 6.56
CA ASP A 19 -29.93 -0.35 7.45
C ASP A 19 -29.03 0.38 8.48
N ALA A 20 -28.91 1.70 8.34
CA ALA A 20 -28.08 2.52 9.22
C ALA A 20 -28.63 2.68 10.64
N GLU A 21 -29.91 2.33 10.91
CA GLU A 21 -30.49 2.38 12.26
C GLU A 21 -30.08 1.18 13.10
N THR A 22 -30.02 0.00 12.47
CA THR A 22 -29.70 -1.27 13.13
C THR A 22 -28.26 -1.73 12.87
N ASP A 23 -27.51 -1.05 12.00
CA ASP A 23 -26.19 -1.44 11.48
C ASP A 23 -26.19 -2.84 10.85
N SER A 24 -27.32 -3.24 10.25
CA SER A 24 -27.48 -4.55 9.62
C SER A 24 -27.17 -4.49 8.13
N VAL A 25 -26.51 -5.53 7.61
CA VAL A 25 -26.19 -5.66 6.18
C VAL A 25 -26.64 -7.03 5.69
N LEU A 26 -27.63 -7.04 4.77
CA LEU A 26 -27.97 -8.20 3.95
C LEU A 26 -27.15 -8.12 2.65
N ILE A 27 -26.50 -9.21 2.25
CA ILE A 27 -25.69 -9.27 1.02
C ILE A 27 -26.09 -10.51 0.22
N GLU A 28 -26.38 -10.29 -1.06
CA GLU A 28 -26.54 -11.32 -2.07
C GLU A 28 -25.44 -11.19 -3.12
N SER A 29 -24.83 -12.30 -3.53
CA SER A 29 -23.68 -12.30 -4.43
C SER A 29 -23.70 -13.48 -5.38
N ASN A 30 -23.33 -13.23 -6.63
CA ASN A 30 -23.19 -14.22 -7.69
C ASN A 30 -21.83 -14.02 -8.38
N PRO A 31 -20.78 -14.82 -8.00
CA PRO A 31 -19.44 -14.65 -8.55
C PRO A 31 -19.33 -15.21 -9.98
N TYR A 32 -18.51 -14.55 -10.81
CA TYR A 32 -18.07 -15.06 -12.10
C TYR A 32 -16.89 -16.01 -11.92
N GLU A 33 -17.10 -17.30 -12.18
CA GLU A 33 -16.09 -18.34 -12.03
C GLU A 33 -15.80 -19.00 -13.39
N PRO A 34 -14.86 -18.44 -14.19
CA PRO A 34 -14.53 -19.00 -15.51
C PRO A 34 -13.72 -20.29 -15.40
N ASP A 35 -14.07 -21.29 -16.17
CA ASP A 35 -13.37 -22.60 -16.24
C ASP A 35 -11.89 -22.46 -16.63
N SER A 36 -11.54 -21.42 -17.41
CA SER A 36 -10.17 -21.17 -17.91
C SER A 36 -9.27 -20.49 -16.88
N GLY A 37 -9.83 -20.03 -15.75
CA GLY A 37 -9.16 -19.15 -14.78
C GLY A 37 -8.86 -17.75 -15.36
N GLY A 38 -8.76 -16.75 -14.48
CA GLY A 38 -8.59 -15.35 -14.86
C GLY A 38 -9.90 -14.66 -15.29
N ILE A 39 -9.87 -13.34 -15.36
CA ILE A 39 -11.07 -12.55 -15.69
C ILE A 39 -11.03 -12.17 -17.16
N HIS A 40 -12.02 -12.61 -17.94
CA HIS A 40 -12.24 -12.18 -19.31
C HIS A 40 -13.25 -11.02 -19.33
N PRO A 41 -12.85 -9.77 -19.65
CA PRO A 41 -13.69 -8.58 -19.47
C PRO A 41 -15.06 -8.65 -20.16
N ARG A 42 -15.13 -9.32 -21.31
CA ARG A 42 -16.38 -9.49 -22.06
C ARG A 42 -17.31 -10.49 -21.37
N GLU A 43 -16.77 -11.66 -21.01
CA GLU A 43 -17.55 -12.72 -20.35
C GLU A 43 -17.99 -12.28 -18.96
N ALA A 44 -17.13 -11.57 -18.22
CA ALA A 44 -17.50 -10.95 -16.95
C ALA A 44 -18.67 -9.96 -17.11
N ALA A 45 -18.68 -9.16 -18.17
CA ALA A 45 -19.79 -8.23 -18.44
C ALA A 45 -21.08 -8.95 -18.87
N GLU A 46 -20.99 -10.05 -19.61
CA GLU A 46 -22.11 -10.92 -19.95
C GLU A 46 -22.70 -11.52 -18.66
N HIS A 47 -21.86 -12.07 -17.77
CA HIS A 47 -22.25 -12.55 -16.45
C HIS A 47 -22.95 -11.45 -15.60
N MET A 48 -22.34 -10.23 -15.53
CA MET A 48 -22.97 -9.12 -14.80
C MET A 48 -24.36 -8.76 -15.32
N SER A 49 -24.59 -8.89 -16.63
CA SER A 49 -25.88 -8.56 -17.24
C SER A 49 -26.98 -9.54 -16.85
N GLU A 50 -26.64 -10.77 -16.55
CA GLU A 50 -27.56 -11.82 -16.09
C GLU A 50 -27.70 -11.81 -14.56
N ALA A 51 -26.58 -11.74 -13.83
CA ALA A 51 -26.54 -11.91 -12.39
C ALA A 51 -26.98 -10.68 -11.58
N ILE A 52 -26.70 -9.44 -12.06
CA ILE A 52 -27.11 -8.21 -11.34
C ILE A 52 -28.62 -8.13 -11.12
N PRO A 53 -29.50 -8.37 -12.13
CA PRO A 53 -30.94 -8.39 -11.90
C PRO A 53 -31.38 -9.41 -10.85
N GLU A 54 -30.75 -10.61 -10.83
CA GLU A 54 -31.11 -11.67 -9.89
C GLU A 54 -30.78 -11.32 -8.44
N VAL A 55 -29.54 -10.84 -8.18
CA VAL A 55 -29.13 -10.46 -6.81
C VAL A 55 -29.88 -9.23 -6.31
N VAL A 56 -30.20 -8.28 -7.20
CA VAL A 56 -31.02 -7.10 -6.88
C VAL A 56 -32.45 -7.49 -6.53
N ASP A 57 -33.07 -8.35 -7.32
CA ASP A 57 -34.44 -8.84 -7.06
C ASP A 57 -34.54 -9.56 -5.71
N ALA A 58 -33.55 -10.39 -5.39
CA ALA A 58 -33.48 -11.07 -4.09
C ALA A 58 -33.42 -10.08 -2.91
N VAL A 59 -32.56 -9.05 -3.01
CA VAL A 59 -32.43 -8.02 -1.96
C VAL A 59 -33.66 -7.16 -1.86
N LEU A 60 -34.27 -6.75 -2.98
CA LEU A 60 -35.51 -5.95 -2.99
C LEU A 60 -36.67 -6.72 -2.38
N THR A 61 -36.81 -8.01 -2.74
CA THR A 61 -37.86 -8.89 -2.17
C THR A 61 -37.71 -8.98 -0.65
N ALA A 62 -36.51 -9.22 -0.17
CA ALA A 62 -36.24 -9.27 1.28
C ALA A 62 -36.49 -7.92 1.98
N ALA A 63 -36.16 -6.81 1.31
CA ALA A 63 -36.43 -5.47 1.83
C ALA A 63 -37.93 -5.16 1.91
N GLU A 64 -38.68 -5.51 0.89
CA GLU A 64 -40.14 -5.32 0.87
C GLU A 64 -40.84 -6.19 1.92
N ASP A 65 -40.42 -7.44 2.09
CA ASP A 65 -40.95 -8.36 3.08
C ASP A 65 -40.74 -7.86 4.52
N GLU A 66 -39.59 -7.22 4.79
CA GLU A 66 -39.24 -6.76 6.13
C GLU A 66 -39.74 -5.33 6.44
N TYR A 67 -39.65 -4.43 5.46
CA TYR A 67 -39.87 -2.98 5.66
C TYR A 67 -41.03 -2.40 4.82
N GLY A 68 -41.62 -3.19 3.91
CA GLY A 68 -42.68 -2.75 3.01
C GLY A 68 -42.19 -2.08 1.73
N PRO A 69 -43.12 -1.56 0.89
CA PRO A 69 -42.80 -1.11 -0.47
C PRO A 69 -41.88 0.11 -0.55
N ASP A 70 -41.80 0.92 0.49
CA ASP A 70 -40.93 2.11 0.57
C ASP A 70 -39.66 1.81 1.37
N ALA A 71 -39.12 0.60 1.22
CA ALA A 71 -37.99 0.12 2.01
C ALA A 71 -36.66 0.83 1.74
N ILE A 72 -36.48 1.42 0.56
CA ILE A 72 -35.21 1.96 0.09
C ILE A 72 -35.23 3.49 0.12
N ASP A 73 -34.24 4.10 0.79
CA ASP A 73 -34.08 5.55 0.89
C ASP A 73 -33.03 6.12 -0.11
N ALA A 74 -32.09 5.28 -0.59
CA ALA A 74 -31.09 5.66 -1.61
C ALA A 74 -30.53 4.41 -2.32
N VAL A 75 -30.00 4.62 -3.54
CA VAL A 75 -29.26 3.60 -4.30
C VAL A 75 -27.80 4.02 -4.41
N ALA A 76 -26.89 3.17 -3.98
CA ALA A 76 -25.46 3.33 -4.11
C ALA A 76 -24.88 2.31 -5.11
N PHE A 77 -23.89 2.72 -5.90
CA PHE A 77 -23.28 1.83 -6.89
C PHE A 77 -21.79 2.06 -7.03
N SER A 78 -21.06 1.04 -7.42
CA SER A 78 -19.63 1.15 -7.77
C SER A 78 -19.46 1.98 -9.03
N LYS A 79 -19.04 3.24 -8.85
CA LYS A 79 -18.73 4.16 -9.96
C LYS A 79 -17.40 3.80 -10.64
N GLY A 80 -16.48 3.20 -9.90
CA GLY A 80 -15.14 2.78 -10.30
C GLY A 80 -14.16 2.81 -9.11
N PRO A 81 -12.90 2.40 -9.33
CA PRO A 81 -12.35 1.82 -10.57
C PRO A 81 -12.85 0.40 -10.83
N GLY A 82 -12.65 -0.10 -12.08
CA GLY A 82 -13.04 -1.46 -12.46
C GLY A 82 -13.13 -1.66 -13.97
N LEU A 83 -13.54 -2.85 -14.39
CA LEU A 83 -13.73 -3.16 -15.81
C LEU A 83 -14.87 -2.32 -16.39
N GLY A 84 -14.56 -1.48 -17.37
CA GLY A 84 -15.52 -0.55 -17.96
C GLY A 84 -16.82 -1.20 -18.46
N PRO A 85 -16.82 -2.38 -19.10
CA PRO A 85 -18.04 -3.10 -19.47
C PRO A 85 -18.91 -3.49 -18.26
N CYS A 86 -18.31 -4.03 -17.20
CA CYS A 86 -18.98 -4.42 -15.96
C CYS A 86 -19.59 -3.20 -15.24
N LEU A 87 -18.79 -2.14 -15.06
CA LEU A 87 -19.24 -0.88 -14.46
C LEU A 87 -20.44 -0.25 -15.20
N ARG A 88 -20.49 -0.38 -16.54
CA ARG A 88 -21.65 0.12 -17.33
C ARG A 88 -22.93 -0.64 -16.98
N THR A 89 -22.85 -1.95 -16.77
CA THR A 89 -24.00 -2.77 -16.36
C THR A 89 -24.49 -2.33 -14.98
N VAL A 90 -23.59 -2.23 -14.00
CA VAL A 90 -23.88 -1.75 -12.64
C VAL A 90 -24.51 -0.36 -12.65
N GLY A 91 -23.86 0.62 -13.33
CA GLY A 91 -24.36 1.98 -13.41
C GLY A 91 -25.72 2.10 -14.13
N THR A 92 -26.01 1.20 -15.08
CA THR A 92 -27.33 1.16 -15.75
C THR A 92 -28.42 0.65 -14.81
N ALA A 93 -28.15 -0.44 -14.08
CA ALA A 93 -29.08 -0.97 -13.08
C ALA A 93 -29.37 0.05 -11.98
N ALA A 94 -28.32 0.69 -11.45
CA ALA A 94 -28.45 1.69 -10.39
C ALA A 94 -29.30 2.90 -10.81
N ARG A 95 -29.09 3.42 -12.03
CA ARG A 95 -29.90 4.53 -12.59
C ARG A 95 -31.37 4.15 -12.77
N ALA A 96 -31.61 2.95 -13.29
CA ALA A 96 -32.97 2.46 -13.50
C ALA A 96 -33.71 2.33 -12.16
N LEU A 97 -33.05 1.78 -11.15
CA LEU A 97 -33.61 1.61 -9.81
C LEU A 97 -33.84 2.95 -9.12
N ALA A 98 -32.85 3.83 -9.08
CA ALA A 98 -33.01 5.14 -8.48
C ALA A 98 -34.12 5.97 -9.12
N GLY A 99 -34.25 5.90 -10.48
CA GLY A 99 -35.32 6.57 -11.20
C GLY A 99 -36.69 5.93 -10.99
N THR A 100 -36.80 4.63 -10.81
CA THR A 100 -38.07 3.93 -10.58
C THR A 100 -38.56 4.12 -9.15
N LEU A 101 -37.65 4.07 -8.18
CA LEU A 101 -37.95 4.24 -6.76
C LEU A 101 -38.05 5.73 -6.35
N ASP A 102 -37.67 6.64 -7.23
CA ASP A 102 -37.62 8.10 -6.98
C ASP A 102 -36.76 8.45 -5.75
N VAL A 103 -35.58 7.85 -5.66
CA VAL A 103 -34.65 8.02 -4.55
C VAL A 103 -33.27 8.53 -5.04
N PRO A 104 -32.47 9.17 -4.16
CA PRO A 104 -31.13 9.62 -4.49
C PRO A 104 -30.20 8.51 -4.99
N LEU A 105 -29.29 8.87 -5.92
CA LEU A 105 -28.25 8.01 -6.45
C LEU A 105 -26.88 8.44 -5.92
N VAL A 106 -26.05 7.46 -5.48
CA VAL A 106 -24.72 7.68 -4.92
C VAL A 106 -23.67 6.89 -5.69
N GLY A 107 -22.66 7.59 -6.21
CA GLY A 107 -21.54 6.95 -6.95
C GLY A 107 -20.33 6.72 -6.05
N VAL A 108 -20.07 5.49 -5.67
CA VAL A 108 -19.06 5.09 -4.69
C VAL A 108 -17.74 4.69 -5.37
N ASN A 109 -16.60 5.10 -4.81
CA ASN A 109 -15.29 4.58 -5.19
C ASN A 109 -15.06 3.23 -4.52
N HIS A 110 -14.83 2.20 -5.33
CA HIS A 110 -14.67 0.82 -4.89
C HIS A 110 -13.48 0.61 -3.93
N MET A 111 -12.33 1.26 -4.20
CA MET A 111 -11.14 1.13 -3.35
C MET A 111 -11.35 1.81 -1.98
N VAL A 112 -12.00 2.97 -1.98
CA VAL A 112 -12.36 3.67 -0.74
C VAL A 112 -13.37 2.87 0.07
N ALA A 113 -14.31 2.16 -0.59
CA ALA A 113 -15.28 1.32 0.08
C ALA A 113 -14.63 0.18 0.88
N HIS A 114 -13.55 -0.43 0.38
CA HIS A 114 -12.77 -1.43 1.13
C HIS A 114 -12.13 -0.86 2.40
N LEU A 115 -11.58 0.35 2.37
CA LEU A 115 -11.06 1.00 3.57
C LEU A 115 -12.19 1.34 4.54
N GLU A 116 -13.26 1.96 4.03
CA GLU A 116 -14.35 2.46 4.85
C GLU A 116 -15.20 1.36 5.50
N ILE A 117 -15.35 0.19 4.87
CA ILE A 117 -16.00 -0.95 5.53
C ILE A 117 -15.13 -1.48 6.68
N GLY A 118 -13.82 -1.56 6.49
CA GLY A 118 -12.90 -1.93 7.56
C GLY A 118 -12.90 -0.93 8.71
N ARG A 119 -12.87 0.36 8.41
CA ARG A 119 -12.99 1.45 9.39
C ARG A 119 -14.33 1.40 10.13
N HIS A 120 -15.42 1.15 9.43
CA HIS A 120 -16.76 1.04 10.01
C HIS A 120 -16.87 -0.15 10.98
N ARG A 121 -16.34 -1.31 10.58
CA ARG A 121 -16.42 -2.54 11.39
C ARG A 121 -15.48 -2.56 12.58
N SER A 122 -14.33 -1.89 12.49
CA SER A 122 -13.36 -1.79 13.57
C SER A 122 -13.66 -0.67 14.57
N GLY A 123 -14.35 0.38 14.13
CA GLY A 123 -14.47 1.63 14.87
C GLY A 123 -13.19 2.47 14.89
N PHE A 124 -12.21 2.16 14.03
CA PHE A 124 -10.96 2.91 13.88
C PHE A 124 -11.21 4.32 13.32
N GLU A 125 -10.37 5.25 13.70
CA GLU A 125 -10.51 6.66 13.27
C GLU A 125 -9.82 6.90 11.92
N ASN A 126 -8.52 6.59 11.82
CA ASN A 126 -7.71 6.85 10.63
C ASN A 126 -6.77 5.69 10.26
N PRO A 127 -7.32 4.50 9.98
CA PRO A 127 -6.50 3.34 9.66
C PRO A 127 -5.78 3.49 8.32
N VAL A 128 -4.57 2.92 8.24
CA VAL A 128 -4.02 2.47 6.97
C VAL A 128 -4.78 1.21 6.57
N CYS A 129 -5.13 1.09 5.30
CA CYS A 129 -5.75 -0.12 4.75
C CYS A 129 -4.80 -0.81 3.79
N LEU A 130 -4.45 -2.06 4.07
CA LEU A 130 -3.90 -2.98 3.08
C LEU A 130 -5.06 -3.70 2.40
N ASN A 131 -5.32 -3.40 1.13
CA ASN A 131 -6.25 -4.16 0.31
C ASN A 131 -5.46 -5.16 -0.55
N ALA A 132 -5.54 -6.45 -0.23
CA ALA A 132 -4.87 -7.53 -0.95
C ALA A 132 -5.90 -8.40 -1.68
N SER A 133 -6.02 -8.20 -2.99
CA SER A 133 -7.00 -8.89 -3.84
C SER A 133 -6.34 -9.76 -4.92
N GLY A 134 -7.16 -10.46 -5.69
CA GLY A 134 -6.72 -11.26 -6.83
C GLY A 134 -6.04 -10.42 -7.89
N ALA A 135 -6.66 -9.34 -8.30
CA ALA A 135 -6.23 -8.51 -9.42
C ALA A 135 -5.29 -7.36 -9.00
N ASN A 136 -5.38 -6.90 -7.76
CA ASN A 136 -4.64 -5.74 -7.28
C ASN A 136 -4.22 -5.91 -5.82
N ALA A 137 -3.20 -5.16 -5.39
CA ALA A 137 -2.86 -4.97 -4.00
C ALA A 137 -2.36 -3.54 -3.80
N HIS A 138 -2.90 -2.85 -2.81
CA HIS A 138 -2.55 -1.45 -2.55
C HIS A 138 -2.72 -1.08 -1.07
N LEU A 139 -2.00 -0.04 -0.69
CA LEU A 139 -2.09 0.59 0.61
C LEU A 139 -2.79 1.94 0.48
N LEU A 140 -3.85 2.14 1.24
CA LEU A 140 -4.59 3.39 1.31
C LEU A 140 -4.50 4.00 2.70
N GLY A 141 -4.43 5.32 2.77
CA GLY A 141 -4.56 6.10 3.99
C GLY A 141 -5.43 7.33 3.76
N TYR A 142 -5.89 7.95 4.85
CA TYR A 142 -6.60 9.22 4.81
C TYR A 142 -5.77 10.29 5.50
N HIS A 143 -5.50 11.41 4.79
CA HIS A 143 -4.71 12.50 5.30
C HIS A 143 -5.12 13.82 4.64
N ASP A 144 -5.23 14.89 5.42
CA ASP A 144 -5.62 16.25 4.97
C ASP A 144 -6.88 16.26 4.10
N GLY A 145 -7.96 15.62 4.57
CA GLY A 145 -9.25 15.64 3.88
C GLY A 145 -9.33 14.77 2.63
N ARG A 146 -8.33 13.93 2.34
CA ARG A 146 -8.28 13.09 1.11
C ARG A 146 -7.78 11.69 1.39
N TYR A 147 -8.27 10.74 0.62
CA TYR A 147 -7.65 9.42 0.53
C TYR A 147 -6.38 9.48 -0.32
N ARG A 148 -5.38 8.71 0.06
CA ARG A 148 -4.09 8.67 -0.63
C ARG A 148 -3.66 7.22 -0.84
N VAL A 149 -3.20 6.92 -2.05
CA VAL A 149 -2.51 5.66 -2.33
C VAL A 149 -1.09 5.82 -1.81
N LEU A 150 -0.73 5.03 -0.81
CA LEU A 150 0.59 5.05 -0.16
C LEU A 150 1.58 4.12 -0.88
N GLY A 151 1.09 3.02 -1.45
CA GLY A 151 1.85 2.06 -2.23
C GLY A 151 0.94 1.09 -2.95
N GLU A 152 1.43 0.50 -4.04
CA GLU A 152 0.65 -0.43 -4.85
C GLU A 152 1.54 -1.50 -5.50
N THR A 153 0.93 -2.54 -6.05
CA THR A 153 1.68 -3.52 -6.85
C THR A 153 2.15 -2.91 -8.17
N MET A 154 3.41 -3.17 -8.52
CA MET A 154 4.02 -2.70 -9.76
C MET A 154 3.59 -3.52 -11.00
N ASP A 155 3.00 -4.70 -10.78
CA ASP A 155 2.66 -5.62 -11.87
C ASP A 155 1.35 -6.38 -11.62
N ALA A 156 1.38 -7.57 -11.04
CA ALA A 156 0.21 -8.41 -10.81
C ALA A 156 -0.28 -8.30 -9.37
N GLY A 157 -1.58 -8.50 -9.15
CA GLY A 157 -2.10 -8.70 -7.81
C GLY A 157 -1.63 -10.03 -7.21
N VAL A 158 -1.72 -10.13 -5.88
CA VAL A 158 -1.27 -11.30 -5.11
C VAL A 158 -1.94 -12.59 -5.56
N GLY A 159 -3.27 -12.56 -5.70
CA GLY A 159 -4.03 -13.75 -6.11
C GLY A 159 -3.65 -14.18 -7.54
N ASN A 160 -3.52 -13.26 -8.48
CA ASN A 160 -3.11 -13.56 -9.84
C ASN A 160 -1.70 -14.16 -9.91
N ALA A 161 -0.78 -13.70 -9.05
CA ALA A 161 0.56 -14.26 -8.95
C ALA A 161 0.54 -15.70 -8.43
N ILE A 162 -0.27 -15.97 -7.41
CA ILE A 162 -0.50 -17.31 -6.86
C ILE A 162 -1.19 -18.21 -7.90
N ASP A 163 -2.25 -17.73 -8.56
CA ASP A 163 -2.98 -18.48 -9.57
C ASP A 163 -2.13 -18.82 -10.80
N LYS A 164 -1.16 -17.98 -11.14
CA LYS A 164 -0.21 -18.27 -12.20
C LYS A 164 0.67 -19.48 -11.86
N PHE A 165 1.16 -19.56 -10.63
CA PHE A 165 1.94 -20.70 -10.14
C PHE A 165 1.07 -21.97 -10.04
N THR A 166 -0.10 -21.90 -9.43
CA THR A 166 -0.98 -23.08 -9.27
C THR A 166 -1.43 -23.66 -10.60
N ARG A 167 -1.66 -22.81 -11.60
CA ARG A 167 -1.94 -23.25 -12.97
C ARG A 167 -0.75 -23.98 -13.60
N HIS A 168 0.48 -23.53 -13.33
CA HIS A 168 1.70 -24.18 -13.81
C HIS A 168 1.83 -25.61 -13.25
N VAL A 169 1.50 -25.82 -11.97
CA VAL A 169 1.52 -27.15 -11.35
C VAL A 169 0.23 -27.96 -11.58
N GLY A 170 -0.66 -27.49 -12.47
CA GLY A 170 -1.87 -28.22 -12.89
C GLY A 170 -3.04 -28.15 -11.90
N TRP A 171 -3.08 -27.16 -11.03
CA TRP A 171 -4.21 -26.98 -10.11
C TRP A 171 -5.27 -26.02 -10.69
N ASP A 172 -6.54 -26.34 -10.42
CA ASP A 172 -7.67 -25.50 -10.82
C ASP A 172 -7.75 -24.21 -9.98
N HIS A 173 -8.36 -23.19 -10.55
CA HIS A 173 -8.71 -21.95 -9.85
C HIS A 173 -9.85 -22.19 -8.83
N PRO A 174 -9.87 -21.48 -7.66
CA PRO A 174 -8.86 -20.56 -7.16
C PRO A 174 -7.65 -21.25 -6.51
N GLY A 175 -6.45 -20.74 -6.82
CA GLY A 175 -5.19 -21.31 -6.32
C GLY A 175 -4.88 -20.96 -4.86
N GLY A 176 -5.32 -19.79 -4.39
CA GLY A 176 -4.99 -19.29 -3.05
C GLY A 176 -5.25 -20.29 -1.91
N PRO A 177 -6.47 -20.84 -1.76
CA PRO A 177 -6.77 -21.84 -0.72
C PRO A 177 -5.94 -23.13 -0.85
N LYS A 178 -5.57 -23.52 -2.06
CA LYS A 178 -4.75 -24.72 -2.31
C LYS A 178 -3.30 -24.49 -1.89
N VAL A 179 -2.74 -23.30 -2.18
CA VAL A 179 -1.42 -22.90 -1.71
C VAL A 179 -1.40 -22.82 -0.19
N GLU A 180 -2.43 -22.28 0.44
CA GLU A 180 -2.55 -22.20 1.91
C GLU A 180 -2.56 -23.60 2.54
N ALA A 181 -3.35 -24.52 2.00
CA ALA A 181 -3.41 -25.90 2.49
C ALA A 181 -2.08 -26.64 2.34
N ALA A 182 -1.44 -26.56 1.16
CA ALA A 182 -0.13 -27.17 0.91
C ALA A 182 0.98 -26.55 1.76
N ALA A 183 0.95 -25.22 1.96
CA ALA A 183 1.91 -24.55 2.84
C ALA A 183 1.74 -24.97 4.31
N ALA A 184 0.50 -25.18 4.78
CA ALA A 184 0.22 -25.67 6.12
C ALA A 184 0.69 -27.12 6.30
N GLU A 185 0.54 -27.98 5.28
CA GLU A 185 1.05 -29.34 5.27
C GLU A 185 2.59 -29.35 5.37
N ALA A 186 3.26 -28.58 4.51
CA ALA A 186 4.72 -28.41 4.58
C ALA A 186 5.18 -27.90 5.96
N ALA A 187 4.50 -26.89 6.52
CA ALA A 187 4.83 -26.34 7.83
C ALA A 187 4.75 -27.37 8.96
N ALA A 188 3.84 -28.35 8.88
CA ALA A 188 3.67 -29.39 9.89
C ALA A 188 4.78 -30.46 9.87
N GLU A 189 5.39 -30.70 8.72
CA GLU A 189 6.41 -31.74 8.50
C GLU A 189 7.84 -31.17 8.43
N ARG A 190 7.97 -29.87 8.21
CA ARG A 190 9.23 -29.18 7.96
C ARG A 190 10.06 -29.05 9.22
N ASP A 191 11.39 -29.22 9.07
CA ASP A 191 12.35 -28.76 10.09
C ASP A 191 12.27 -27.23 10.20
N PRO A 192 12.05 -26.66 11.40
CA PRO A 192 11.99 -25.20 11.60
C PRO A 192 13.23 -24.44 11.11
N ASP A 193 14.39 -25.10 11.07
CA ASP A 193 15.66 -24.53 10.61
C ASP A 193 15.93 -24.78 9.10
N ALA A 194 15.02 -25.46 8.39
CA ALA A 194 15.19 -25.69 6.95
C ALA A 194 15.15 -24.38 6.17
N GLU A 195 16.02 -24.26 5.17
CA GLU A 195 16.07 -23.08 4.30
C GLU A 195 14.81 -23.01 3.42
N LEU A 196 14.33 -21.80 3.18
CA LEU A 196 13.26 -21.55 2.21
C LEU A 196 13.78 -21.75 0.78
N VAL A 197 12.88 -22.05 -0.15
CA VAL A 197 13.17 -21.98 -1.58
C VAL A 197 13.61 -20.55 -1.89
N ASP A 198 14.70 -20.40 -2.66
CA ASP A 198 15.25 -19.10 -3.04
C ASP A 198 14.29 -18.40 -4.03
N LEU A 199 13.51 -17.47 -3.52
CA LEU A 199 12.53 -16.70 -4.27
C LEU A 199 12.83 -15.20 -4.16
N PRO A 200 12.59 -14.41 -5.23
CA PRO A 200 12.81 -12.97 -5.19
C PRO A 200 11.98 -12.26 -4.12
N TYR A 201 12.59 -11.31 -3.43
CA TYR A 201 11.93 -10.42 -2.47
C TYR A 201 12.01 -8.98 -2.99
N VAL A 202 10.94 -8.49 -3.64
CA VAL A 202 10.95 -7.22 -4.36
C VAL A 202 10.02 -6.22 -3.70
N VAL A 203 10.61 -5.34 -2.89
CA VAL A 203 9.97 -4.16 -2.31
C VAL A 203 10.77 -2.93 -2.71
N LYS A 204 10.13 -1.92 -3.30
CA LYS A 204 10.72 -0.64 -3.71
C LYS A 204 9.92 0.49 -3.07
N GLY A 205 10.50 1.12 -2.04
CA GLY A 205 9.76 2.04 -1.20
C GLY A 205 8.55 1.38 -0.54
N MET A 206 7.36 1.77 -0.96
CA MET A 206 6.09 1.18 -0.54
C MET A 206 5.42 0.32 -1.61
N ASP A 207 6.02 0.25 -2.80
CA ASP A 207 5.56 -0.57 -3.91
C ASP A 207 6.22 -1.95 -3.89
N PHE A 208 5.58 -2.93 -4.52
CA PHE A 208 6.03 -4.31 -4.51
C PHE A 208 5.67 -5.04 -5.81
N SER A 209 6.43 -6.10 -6.14
CA SER A 209 6.26 -6.88 -7.37
C SER A 209 6.14 -8.37 -7.07
N PHE A 210 5.21 -9.03 -7.75
CA PHE A 210 4.98 -10.47 -7.63
C PHE A 210 5.28 -11.26 -8.91
N SER A 211 5.53 -10.63 -10.05
CA SER A 211 5.76 -11.34 -11.31
C SER A 211 7.04 -12.18 -11.28
N GLY A 212 8.12 -11.65 -10.70
CA GLY A 212 9.39 -12.36 -10.56
C GLY A 212 9.29 -13.59 -9.68
N ILE A 213 8.57 -13.49 -8.55
CA ILE A 213 8.43 -14.60 -7.61
C ILE A 213 7.62 -15.76 -8.20
N SER A 214 6.57 -15.48 -8.98
CA SER A 214 5.80 -16.52 -9.67
C SER A 214 6.66 -17.27 -10.69
N SER A 215 7.53 -16.57 -11.41
CA SER A 215 8.43 -17.20 -12.37
C SER A 215 9.47 -18.09 -11.68
N ALA A 216 10.09 -17.59 -10.59
CA ALA A 216 11.04 -18.39 -9.80
C ALA A 216 10.38 -19.62 -9.16
N ALA A 217 9.13 -19.51 -8.70
CA ALA A 217 8.38 -20.64 -8.19
C ALA A 217 8.10 -21.70 -9.26
N ASN A 218 7.79 -21.29 -10.50
CA ASN A 218 7.62 -22.19 -11.63
C ASN A 218 8.95 -22.92 -11.95
N ASP A 219 10.06 -22.17 -12.04
CA ASP A 219 11.39 -22.73 -12.31
C ASP A 219 11.78 -23.75 -11.23
N ALA A 220 11.53 -23.45 -9.95
CA ALA A 220 11.77 -24.38 -8.86
C ALA A 220 10.95 -25.68 -8.97
N SER A 221 9.69 -25.58 -9.42
CA SER A 221 8.83 -26.75 -9.69
C SER A 221 9.36 -27.59 -10.85
N ASP A 222 9.82 -26.93 -11.93
CA ASP A 222 10.41 -27.60 -13.09
C ASP A 222 11.74 -28.29 -12.74
N ASP A 223 12.48 -27.74 -11.77
CA ASP A 223 13.70 -28.33 -11.19
C ASP A 223 13.42 -29.48 -10.20
N GLY A 224 12.15 -29.78 -9.91
CA GLY A 224 11.71 -30.91 -9.10
C GLY A 224 11.69 -30.65 -7.59
N VAL A 225 11.65 -29.38 -7.15
CA VAL A 225 11.39 -29.04 -5.75
C VAL A 225 9.95 -29.43 -5.40
N PRO A 226 9.68 -30.06 -4.22
CA PRO A 226 8.32 -30.41 -3.80
C PRO A 226 7.37 -29.19 -3.81
N VAL A 227 6.19 -29.37 -4.36
CA VAL A 227 5.21 -28.27 -4.55
C VAL A 227 4.80 -27.67 -3.21
N GLU A 228 4.69 -28.47 -2.16
CA GLU A 228 4.34 -28.05 -0.81
C GLU A 228 5.41 -27.10 -0.23
N GLU A 229 6.69 -27.38 -0.46
CA GLU A 229 7.82 -26.54 -0.06
C GLU A 229 7.84 -25.20 -0.83
N ILE A 230 7.49 -25.24 -2.12
CA ILE A 230 7.35 -24.02 -2.92
C ILE A 230 6.17 -23.19 -2.42
N CYS A 231 5.02 -23.81 -2.13
CA CYS A 231 3.85 -23.14 -1.58
C CYS A 231 4.15 -22.46 -0.24
N PHE A 232 4.86 -23.14 0.66
CA PHE A 232 5.29 -22.59 1.94
C PHE A 232 6.21 -21.39 1.73
N SER A 233 7.26 -21.53 0.94
CA SER A 233 8.23 -20.46 0.68
C SER A 233 7.59 -19.27 -0.04
N LEU A 234 6.71 -19.52 -1.01
CA LEU A 234 5.95 -18.49 -1.73
C LEU A 234 5.09 -17.66 -0.78
N GLN A 235 4.34 -18.34 0.10
CA GLN A 235 3.50 -17.69 1.10
C GLN A 235 4.33 -16.83 2.07
N GLU A 236 5.44 -17.37 2.61
CA GLU A 236 6.32 -16.65 3.52
C GLU A 236 6.92 -15.39 2.88
N HIS A 237 7.36 -15.44 1.61
CA HIS A 237 7.92 -14.30 0.90
C HIS A 237 6.86 -13.23 0.59
N VAL A 238 5.75 -13.63 -0.03
CA VAL A 238 4.68 -12.71 -0.46
C VAL A 238 4.07 -11.98 0.73
N PHE A 239 3.75 -12.70 1.80
CA PHE A 239 3.13 -12.08 2.97
C PHE A 239 4.11 -11.27 3.81
N ALA A 240 5.39 -11.63 3.82
CA ALA A 240 6.42 -10.79 4.42
C ALA A 240 6.59 -9.46 3.68
N MET A 241 6.52 -9.45 2.33
CA MET A 241 6.52 -8.21 1.53
C MET A 241 5.32 -7.32 1.86
N LEU A 242 4.09 -7.88 1.88
CA LEU A 242 2.88 -7.13 2.23
C LEU A 242 2.92 -6.58 3.66
N THR A 243 3.42 -7.37 4.61
CA THR A 243 3.55 -6.94 6.01
C THR A 243 4.60 -5.84 6.16
N GLU A 244 5.72 -5.95 5.44
CA GLU A 244 6.76 -4.91 5.44
C GLU A 244 6.25 -3.57 4.92
N VAL A 245 5.57 -3.56 3.76
CA VAL A 245 5.05 -2.30 3.20
C VAL A 245 3.95 -1.70 4.07
N SER A 246 3.15 -2.53 4.75
CA SER A 246 2.19 -2.08 5.76
C SER A 246 2.89 -1.45 6.97
N GLU A 247 3.98 -2.05 7.46
CA GLU A 247 4.80 -1.50 8.54
C GLU A 247 5.42 -0.15 8.15
N ARG A 248 5.88 -0.01 6.90
CA ARG A 248 6.40 1.24 6.34
C ARG A 248 5.32 2.31 6.23
N ALA A 249 4.10 1.94 5.80
CA ALA A 249 2.97 2.85 5.70
C ALA A 249 2.57 3.41 7.07
N LEU A 250 2.48 2.56 8.11
CA LEU A 250 2.26 3.00 9.48
C LEU A 250 3.37 3.95 9.96
N SER A 251 4.63 3.66 9.63
CA SER A 251 5.76 4.54 9.98
C SER A 251 5.71 5.87 9.24
N LEU A 252 5.36 5.88 7.95
CA LEU A 252 5.29 7.09 7.12
C LEU A 252 4.17 8.03 7.59
N THR A 253 2.99 7.48 7.81
CA THR A 253 1.79 8.24 8.17
C THR A 253 1.72 8.59 9.67
N GLY A 254 2.45 7.84 10.51
CA GLY A 254 2.33 7.93 11.97
C GLY A 254 1.02 7.31 12.49
N ALA A 255 0.31 6.53 11.66
CA ALA A 255 -0.89 5.82 12.07
C ALA A 255 -0.55 4.64 12.98
N ASP A 256 -1.44 4.35 13.91
CA ASP A 256 -1.39 3.23 14.85
C ASP A 256 -2.55 2.23 14.64
N GLU A 257 -3.23 2.31 13.52
CA GLU A 257 -4.37 1.47 13.15
C GLU A 257 -4.17 0.89 11.76
N LEU A 258 -4.35 -0.43 11.60
CA LEU A 258 -4.26 -1.15 10.33
C LEU A 258 -5.53 -1.96 10.06
N VAL A 259 -6.12 -1.76 8.89
CA VAL A 259 -7.22 -2.59 8.38
C VAL A 259 -6.72 -3.44 7.23
N LEU A 260 -7.15 -4.70 7.18
CA LEU A 260 -6.90 -5.63 6.09
C LEU A 260 -8.19 -5.86 5.28
N GLY A 261 -8.13 -5.66 3.96
CA GLY A 261 -9.21 -5.89 3.01
C GLY A 261 -8.77 -6.77 1.83
N GLY A 262 -9.72 -7.09 0.96
CA GLY A 262 -9.49 -7.92 -0.23
C GLY A 262 -9.61 -9.42 0.04
N GLY A 263 -9.71 -10.21 -1.03
CA GLY A 263 -9.95 -11.66 -0.94
C GLY A 263 -8.81 -12.45 -0.31
N VAL A 264 -7.56 -12.02 -0.49
CA VAL A 264 -6.36 -12.63 0.12
C VAL A 264 -6.32 -12.43 1.63
N ALA A 265 -7.05 -11.45 2.15
CA ALA A 265 -7.22 -11.20 3.58
C ALA A 265 -7.88 -12.35 4.36
N GLN A 266 -8.43 -13.36 3.68
CA GLN A 266 -8.97 -14.57 4.29
C GLN A 266 -7.86 -15.55 4.74
N ASN A 267 -6.64 -15.42 4.21
CA ASN A 267 -5.52 -16.28 4.55
C ASN A 267 -5.05 -16.01 5.99
N ASP A 268 -5.03 -17.07 6.80
CA ASP A 268 -4.71 -17.00 8.23
C ASP A 268 -3.26 -16.60 8.48
N ARG A 269 -2.33 -17.03 7.63
CA ARG A 269 -0.90 -16.67 7.78
C ARG A 269 -0.64 -15.18 7.55
N LEU A 270 -1.30 -14.57 6.57
CA LEU A 270 -1.21 -13.12 6.35
C LEU A 270 -1.74 -12.35 7.56
N ARG A 271 -2.89 -12.77 8.10
CA ARG A 271 -3.47 -12.17 9.31
C ARG A 271 -2.54 -12.29 10.52
N GLU A 272 -1.94 -13.46 10.71
CA GLU A 272 -0.97 -13.70 11.78
C GLU A 272 0.25 -12.78 11.66
N MET A 273 0.84 -12.66 10.46
CA MET A 273 1.99 -11.79 10.21
C MET A 273 1.68 -10.33 10.50
N LEU A 274 0.55 -9.81 9.98
CA LEU A 274 0.11 -8.42 10.21
C LEU A 274 -0.21 -8.17 11.67
N GLY A 275 -0.92 -9.07 12.35
CA GLY A 275 -1.21 -8.97 13.78
C GLY A 275 0.07 -8.96 14.63
N THR A 276 1.05 -9.83 14.30
CA THR A 276 2.36 -9.87 14.97
C THR A 276 3.13 -8.56 14.77
N MET A 277 3.11 -8.01 13.56
CA MET A 277 3.74 -6.74 13.23
C MET A 277 3.09 -5.59 14.01
N CYS A 278 1.76 -5.49 13.99
CA CYS A 278 1.02 -4.44 14.69
C CYS A 278 1.27 -4.52 16.21
N ALA A 279 1.16 -5.71 16.81
CA ALA A 279 1.46 -5.91 18.24
C ALA A 279 2.88 -5.48 18.60
N ALA A 280 3.88 -5.79 17.75
CA ALA A 280 5.27 -5.38 17.98
C ALA A 280 5.47 -3.86 17.90
N ARG A 281 4.56 -3.12 17.24
CA ARG A 281 4.59 -1.65 17.11
C ARG A 281 3.68 -0.93 18.10
N GLY A 282 2.83 -1.65 18.83
CA GLY A 282 1.77 -1.07 19.63
C GLY A 282 0.64 -0.47 18.81
N ALA A 283 0.44 -0.98 17.57
CA ALA A 283 -0.65 -0.62 16.68
C ALA A 283 -1.80 -1.63 16.79
N ASP A 284 -3.00 -1.17 16.48
CA ASP A 284 -4.19 -2.00 16.43
C ASP A 284 -4.39 -2.59 15.02
N PHE A 285 -4.87 -3.83 14.96
CA PHE A 285 -5.11 -4.56 13.70
C PHE A 285 -6.54 -5.08 13.62
N HIS A 286 -7.19 -4.86 12.48
CA HIS A 286 -8.52 -5.40 12.22
C HIS A 286 -8.65 -5.97 10.80
N ALA A 287 -9.25 -7.15 10.70
CA ALA A 287 -9.74 -7.71 9.45
C ALA A 287 -11.25 -7.93 9.59
N PRO A 288 -12.08 -7.32 8.73
CA PRO A 288 -13.52 -7.51 8.77
C PRO A 288 -13.94 -8.97 8.62
N GLU A 289 -15.22 -9.25 8.86
CA GLU A 289 -15.81 -10.56 8.66
C GLU A 289 -15.63 -11.01 7.19
N PRO A 290 -15.47 -12.33 6.93
CA PRO A 290 -15.18 -12.86 5.59
C PRO A 290 -16.12 -12.37 4.48
N ARG A 291 -17.39 -12.09 4.81
CA ARG A 291 -18.40 -11.57 3.86
C ARG A 291 -18.08 -10.17 3.32
N PHE A 292 -17.20 -9.39 4.00
CA PHE A 292 -16.77 -8.05 3.60
C PHE A 292 -15.37 -8.01 2.99
N LEU A 293 -14.63 -9.13 3.00
CA LEU A 293 -13.25 -9.16 2.52
C LEU A 293 -13.12 -9.27 1.00
N ARG A 294 -14.12 -9.88 0.34
CA ARG A 294 -14.19 -9.91 -1.13
C ARG A 294 -14.98 -8.70 -1.63
N ASP A 295 -14.94 -8.47 -2.95
CA ASP A 295 -15.82 -7.47 -3.58
C ASP A 295 -17.27 -7.82 -3.30
N ASN A 296 -17.99 -6.90 -2.68
CA ASN A 296 -19.38 -7.11 -2.26
C ASN A 296 -20.13 -5.76 -2.19
N ALA A 297 -21.43 -5.83 -2.39
CA ALA A 297 -22.28 -4.64 -2.34
C ALA A 297 -22.47 -4.07 -0.92
N GLY A 298 -22.17 -4.83 0.13
CA GLY A 298 -22.30 -4.37 1.52
C GLY A 298 -21.37 -3.18 1.80
N MET A 299 -20.11 -3.21 1.32
CA MET A 299 -19.19 -2.09 1.46
C MET A 299 -19.65 -0.86 0.68
N ILE A 300 -20.31 -1.06 -0.47
CA ILE A 300 -20.88 0.02 -1.28
C ILE A 300 -22.11 0.63 -0.60
N ALA A 301 -22.98 -0.19 -0.01
CA ALA A 301 -24.16 0.28 0.71
C ALA A 301 -23.79 1.06 1.98
N VAL A 302 -22.83 0.57 2.78
CA VAL A 302 -22.37 1.23 4.00
C VAL A 302 -21.72 2.59 3.70
N LEU A 303 -20.81 2.66 2.73
CA LEU A 303 -20.19 3.92 2.34
C LEU A 303 -21.21 4.84 1.67
N GLY A 304 -22.09 4.31 0.79
CA GLY A 304 -23.16 5.02 0.16
C GLY A 304 -24.13 5.69 1.15
N ALA A 305 -24.41 5.02 2.27
CA ALA A 305 -25.24 5.59 3.34
C ALA A 305 -24.58 6.80 4.02
N LYS A 306 -23.27 6.72 4.31
CA LYS A 306 -22.50 7.85 4.85
C LYS A 306 -22.48 9.03 3.89
N MET A 307 -22.24 8.79 2.60
CA MET A 307 -22.23 9.78 1.52
C MET A 307 -23.62 10.42 1.35
N ALA A 308 -24.69 9.61 1.28
CA ALA A 308 -26.07 10.12 1.17
C ALA A 308 -26.46 10.99 2.36
N ALA A 309 -26.09 10.58 3.59
CA ALA A 309 -26.34 11.37 4.80
C ALA A 309 -25.60 12.72 4.79
N ALA A 310 -24.45 12.80 4.15
CA ALA A 310 -23.69 14.04 3.93
C ALA A 310 -24.19 14.88 2.74
N GLY A 311 -25.16 14.37 1.97
CA GLY A 311 -25.68 15.02 0.77
C GLY A 311 -24.84 14.77 -0.49
N ASP A 312 -23.90 13.86 -0.45
CA ASP A 312 -23.04 13.45 -1.57
C ASP A 312 -23.81 12.53 -2.53
N THR A 313 -24.69 13.13 -3.33
CA THR A 313 -25.52 12.44 -4.32
C THR A 313 -25.19 12.92 -5.72
N VAL A 314 -25.49 12.10 -6.72
CA VAL A 314 -25.27 12.46 -8.13
C VAL A 314 -26.59 12.40 -8.90
N SER A 315 -26.77 13.33 -9.85
CA SER A 315 -27.90 13.24 -10.78
C SER A 315 -27.70 12.04 -11.73
N ILE A 316 -28.80 11.49 -12.27
CA ILE A 316 -28.71 10.42 -13.29
C ILE A 316 -27.86 10.88 -14.48
N ALA A 317 -27.95 12.16 -14.88
CA ALA A 317 -27.16 12.70 -15.99
C ALA A 317 -25.65 12.76 -15.71
N ASP A 318 -25.26 13.00 -14.46
CA ASP A 318 -23.86 13.15 -14.04
C ASP A 318 -23.26 11.87 -13.45
N SER A 319 -24.01 10.77 -13.45
CA SER A 319 -23.61 9.48 -12.85
C SER A 319 -22.76 8.59 -13.78
N ALA A 320 -21.97 9.20 -14.69
CA ALA A 320 -21.06 8.43 -15.54
C ALA A 320 -20.08 7.59 -14.70
N ILE A 321 -19.88 6.34 -15.15
CA ILE A 321 -18.86 5.45 -14.53
C ILE A 321 -17.47 5.94 -14.93
N ASP A 322 -16.49 5.66 -14.06
CA ASP A 322 -15.08 5.94 -14.33
C ASP A 322 -14.21 4.71 -14.04
N PRO A 323 -13.78 3.97 -15.08
CA PRO A 323 -12.92 2.79 -14.90
C PRO A 323 -11.58 3.08 -14.21
N ASN A 324 -11.15 4.34 -14.19
CA ASN A 324 -9.89 4.78 -13.61
C ASN A 324 -10.10 5.72 -12.40
N PHE A 325 -11.24 5.67 -11.74
CA PHE A 325 -11.58 6.55 -10.62
C PHE A 325 -10.63 6.32 -9.45
N ARG A 326 -9.69 7.23 -9.26
CA ARG A 326 -8.66 7.12 -8.21
C ARG A 326 -9.21 7.53 -6.84
N PRO A 327 -8.73 6.90 -5.74
CA PRO A 327 -9.11 7.28 -4.37
C PRO A 327 -8.83 8.75 -4.03
N ASP A 328 -7.73 9.31 -4.54
CA ASP A 328 -7.32 10.70 -4.32
C ASP A 328 -8.18 11.76 -5.03
N GLN A 329 -9.05 11.31 -5.94
CA GLN A 329 -10.04 12.15 -6.65
C GLN A 329 -11.40 12.18 -5.94
N VAL A 330 -11.57 11.39 -4.88
CA VAL A 330 -12.85 11.31 -4.16
C VAL A 330 -13.00 12.52 -3.25
N PRO A 331 -14.03 13.38 -3.47
CA PRO A 331 -14.37 14.41 -2.50
C PRO A 331 -14.87 13.72 -1.22
N VAL A 332 -14.35 14.11 -0.07
CA VAL A 332 -14.72 13.49 1.20
C VAL A 332 -15.51 14.51 2.03
N THR A 333 -16.81 14.33 2.10
CA THR A 333 -17.75 15.22 2.83
C THR A 333 -18.33 14.52 4.06
N TRP A 334 -18.31 13.19 4.11
CA TRP A 334 -18.90 12.39 5.19
C TRP A 334 -18.00 12.21 6.42
N ARG A 335 -16.77 12.75 6.37
CA ARG A 335 -15.80 12.77 7.49
C ARG A 335 -15.64 14.14 8.13
N ASP A 336 -16.46 15.14 7.74
CA ASP A 336 -16.43 16.53 8.21
C ASP A 336 -16.87 16.70 9.69
N GLY A 337 -16.26 16.01 10.56
CA GLY A 337 -16.39 16.11 12.03
C GLY A 337 -15.10 15.66 12.70
N ASP A 338 -14.21 15.02 11.92
CA ASP A 338 -12.95 14.43 12.41
C ASP A 338 -11.80 15.45 12.53
N GLU A 339 -11.90 16.65 11.95
CA GLU A 339 -10.87 17.70 12.11
C GLU A 339 -10.65 18.14 13.57
N SER A 340 -11.67 17.98 14.43
CA SER A 340 -11.54 18.32 15.86
C SER A 340 -10.80 17.24 16.66
N VAL A 341 -10.80 15.99 16.19
CA VAL A 341 -10.20 14.84 16.90
C VAL A 341 -8.70 14.76 16.63
N ALA A 342 -8.25 15.15 15.42
CA ALA A 342 -6.82 15.28 15.12
C ALA A 342 -6.12 16.33 16.04
N ARG A 343 -6.87 17.29 16.60
CA ARG A 343 -6.37 18.28 17.57
C ARG A 343 -6.54 17.82 19.04
N GLY A 344 -7.42 16.89 19.35
CA GLY A 344 -7.81 16.51 20.72
C GLY A 344 -7.01 15.36 21.35
N ARG A 345 -6.36 14.51 20.56
CA ARG A 345 -5.41 13.48 21.03
C ARG A 345 -3.95 13.94 21.01
N GLY A 346 -3.70 15.19 20.66
CA GLY A 346 -2.37 15.83 20.62
C GLY A 346 -1.69 16.01 21.98
N ASP A 347 -2.32 15.63 23.11
CA ASP A 347 -1.75 15.71 24.46
C ASP A 347 -1.30 14.36 25.06
N ARG A 348 -1.38 13.26 24.33
CA ARG A 348 -0.38 12.22 24.52
C ARG A 348 0.83 12.69 23.74
N GLU A 349 1.89 13.05 24.44
CA GLU A 349 3.17 13.43 23.89
C GLU A 349 3.45 12.61 22.63
N ARG A 350 3.06 13.14 21.43
CA ARG A 350 3.64 12.71 20.19
C ARG A 350 5.10 13.07 20.35
N GLU A 351 5.90 12.12 20.79
CA GLU A 351 7.31 12.18 20.49
C GLU A 351 7.36 12.31 18.97
N ASP A 352 7.49 13.56 18.54
CA ASP A 352 7.66 13.93 17.15
C ASP A 352 8.63 12.95 16.52
N GLY A 353 8.24 12.28 15.42
CA GLY A 353 9.13 11.44 14.63
C GLY A 353 10.25 12.24 13.96
N GLY A 354 10.39 13.53 14.22
CA GLY A 354 11.52 14.40 13.96
C GLY A 354 12.70 14.08 14.90
N TRP A 355 13.91 14.31 14.45
CA TRP A 355 15.15 14.14 15.21
C TRP A 355 15.25 15.27 16.24
N ASP A 356 14.44 15.27 17.32
CA ASP A 356 14.59 16.25 18.38
C ASP A 356 15.76 15.95 19.31
N SER A 357 16.43 17.01 19.70
CA SER A 357 17.77 17.07 20.23
C SER A 357 17.93 16.66 21.70
N ASP A 358 16.87 16.21 22.40
CA ASP A 358 16.95 15.89 23.82
C ASP A 358 16.15 14.62 24.18
N GLY A 359 16.83 13.45 24.14
CA GLY A 359 16.29 12.22 24.69
C GLY A 359 17.03 10.96 24.27
N ASP A 360 17.71 10.32 25.20
CA ASP A 360 18.55 9.12 25.12
C ASP A 360 17.75 7.80 24.92
N ALA A 361 16.65 7.84 24.17
CA ALA A 361 15.85 6.65 23.83
C ALA A 361 15.92 6.40 22.32
N GLY A 362 16.49 5.25 21.93
CA GLY A 362 16.63 4.85 20.53
C GLY A 362 15.30 4.86 19.78
N ARG A 363 15.25 5.57 18.65
CA ARG A 363 14.04 5.67 17.81
C ARG A 363 13.87 4.40 16.98
N ARG A 364 12.65 3.89 16.93
CA ARG A 364 12.31 2.68 16.18
C ARG A 364 11.66 3.05 14.85
N GLY A 365 12.43 2.90 13.76
CA GLY A 365 11.88 2.93 12.40
C GLY A 365 11.16 1.63 12.00
N ALA A 366 10.71 1.55 10.75
CA ALA A 366 10.10 0.32 10.22
C ALA A 366 11.09 -0.86 10.21
N GLU A 367 12.38 -0.64 9.89
CA GLU A 367 13.37 -1.72 9.74
C GLU A 367 14.44 -1.77 10.82
N ALA A 368 14.75 -0.64 11.45
CA ALA A 368 15.89 -0.51 12.34
C ALA A 368 15.58 0.38 13.55
N THR A 369 16.33 0.17 14.62
CA THR A 369 16.48 1.14 15.68
C THR A 369 17.65 2.06 15.36
N VAL A 370 17.50 3.34 15.67
CA VAL A 370 18.51 4.37 15.42
C VAL A 370 18.82 5.05 16.76
N GLU A 371 20.09 5.03 17.14
CA GLU A 371 20.62 5.69 18.33
C GLU A 371 21.61 6.76 17.90
N ILE A 372 21.55 7.93 18.53
CA ILE A 372 22.53 9.00 18.30
C ILE A 372 23.51 9.00 19.49
N ALA A 373 24.74 8.61 19.23
CA ALA A 373 25.80 8.59 20.22
C ALA A 373 26.69 9.83 20.10
N ALA A 374 26.92 10.52 21.21
CA ALA A 374 27.96 11.54 21.28
C ALA A 374 29.36 10.87 21.34
N VAL A 375 30.28 11.29 20.49
CA VAL A 375 31.66 10.83 20.53
C VAL A 375 32.43 11.70 21.54
N GLY A 376 32.95 11.07 22.61
CA GLY A 376 33.74 11.77 23.63
C GLY A 376 34.99 12.46 23.07
N GLU A 377 35.48 13.44 23.79
CA GLU A 377 36.66 14.28 23.50
C GLU A 377 37.90 13.46 23.10
N GLY A 378 38.18 13.39 21.80
CA GLY A 378 39.38 12.80 21.21
C GLY A 378 39.81 13.63 20.01
N GLU A 379 40.83 14.46 20.20
CA GLU A 379 41.78 15.11 19.26
C GLU A 379 41.29 15.85 18.00
N ASP A 380 40.01 16.03 17.69
CA ASP A 380 39.55 16.97 16.65
C ASP A 380 38.64 18.09 17.24
N ALA A 381 39.13 18.77 18.26
CA ALA A 381 38.44 19.83 18.99
C ALA A 381 38.29 21.15 18.20
N ALA A 382 38.19 21.11 16.87
CA ALA A 382 38.00 22.33 16.05
C ALA A 382 36.55 22.52 15.57
N THR A 383 35.67 21.51 15.69
CA THR A 383 34.27 21.62 15.24
C THR A 383 33.33 20.84 16.16
N GLY A 384 32.85 21.40 17.25
CA GLY A 384 31.75 20.92 18.08
C GLY A 384 31.46 19.40 18.09
N GLU A 385 30.87 18.87 19.13
CA GLU A 385 30.50 17.46 19.36
C GLU A 385 30.16 16.67 18.07
N THR A 386 31.01 15.71 17.71
CA THR A 386 30.77 14.86 16.54
C THR A 386 29.76 13.77 16.93
N ARG A 387 28.51 13.94 16.55
CA ARG A 387 27.46 12.94 16.76
C ARG A 387 27.60 11.82 15.71
N ARG A 388 27.37 10.58 16.14
CA ARG A 388 27.29 9.39 15.25
C ARG A 388 25.90 8.77 15.36
N VAL A 389 25.46 8.19 14.25
CA VAL A 389 24.22 7.41 14.17
C VAL A 389 24.59 5.94 14.19
N ILE A 390 24.08 5.21 15.18
CA ILE A 390 24.15 3.74 15.24
C ILE A 390 22.82 3.19 14.78
N LYS A 391 22.79 2.61 13.59
CA LYS A 391 21.60 1.98 12.99
C LYS A 391 21.73 0.47 13.11
N ARG A 392 20.79 -0.15 13.85
CA ARG A 392 20.74 -1.60 14.02
C ARG A 392 19.44 -2.15 13.46
N ARG A 393 19.53 -3.07 12.48
CA ARG A 393 18.34 -3.78 11.98
C ARG A 393 17.90 -4.82 12.99
N VAL A 394 16.62 -4.70 13.41
CA VAL A 394 16.04 -5.60 14.41
C VAL A 394 15.35 -6.79 13.75
N PRO A 395 15.42 -8.00 14.33
CA PRO A 395 14.69 -9.15 13.85
C PRO A 395 13.18 -8.91 13.80
N LYS A 396 12.54 -9.33 12.73
CA LYS A 396 11.10 -9.23 12.53
C LYS A 396 10.43 -10.56 12.86
N ARG A 397 9.64 -10.59 13.94
CA ARG A 397 8.99 -11.82 14.41
C ARG A 397 7.94 -12.37 13.44
N TYR A 398 7.42 -11.54 12.55
CA TYR A 398 6.45 -11.96 11.54
C TYR A 398 7.09 -12.69 10.36
N ARG A 399 8.39 -12.52 10.12
CA ARG A 399 9.12 -13.18 9.04
C ARG A 399 9.64 -14.54 9.46
N HIS A 400 9.74 -15.45 8.51
CA HIS A 400 10.53 -16.67 8.69
C HIS A 400 11.98 -16.33 9.09
N PRO A 401 12.57 -16.99 10.12
CA PRO A 401 13.88 -16.60 10.65
C PRO A 401 14.99 -16.57 9.61
N GLY A 402 15.04 -17.54 8.68
CA GLY A 402 16.01 -17.59 7.59
C GLY A 402 15.89 -16.39 6.65
N LEU A 403 14.66 -16.06 6.23
CA LEU A 403 14.39 -14.90 5.38
C LEU A 403 14.76 -13.58 6.08
N ASP A 404 14.38 -13.43 7.35
CA ASP A 404 14.72 -12.23 8.13
C ASP A 404 16.23 -12.04 8.25
N SER A 405 16.96 -13.11 8.56
CA SER A 405 18.42 -13.07 8.69
C SER A 405 19.11 -12.69 7.37
N ALA A 406 18.68 -13.28 6.25
CA ALA A 406 19.18 -12.96 4.92
C ALA A 406 18.94 -11.49 4.57
N LEU A 407 17.70 -11.02 4.70
CA LEU A 407 17.32 -9.63 4.39
C LEU A 407 18.09 -8.61 5.24
N ARG A 408 18.23 -8.85 6.55
CA ARG A 408 19.00 -7.94 7.42
C ARG A 408 20.48 -7.86 7.01
N ARG A 409 21.09 -9.00 6.73
CA ARG A 409 22.48 -9.07 6.27
C ARG A 409 22.67 -8.35 4.94
N ASP A 410 21.86 -8.70 3.94
CA ASP A 410 22.03 -8.20 2.58
C ASP A 410 21.75 -6.68 2.51
N ARG A 411 20.74 -6.20 3.23
CA ARG A 411 20.45 -4.77 3.34
C ARG A 411 21.51 -3.99 4.10
N THR A 412 22.16 -4.58 5.11
CA THR A 412 23.28 -3.94 5.82
C THR A 412 24.49 -3.78 4.92
N VAL A 413 24.83 -4.82 4.15
CA VAL A 413 25.94 -4.78 3.18
C VAL A 413 25.63 -3.80 2.04
N ALA A 414 24.41 -3.83 1.48
CA ALA A 414 23.99 -2.94 0.42
C ALA A 414 24.06 -1.48 0.86
N GLU A 415 23.50 -1.15 2.03
CA GLU A 415 23.52 0.21 2.57
C GLU A 415 24.94 0.75 2.76
N ALA A 416 25.82 -0.01 3.38
CA ALA A 416 27.20 0.41 3.60
C ALA A 416 27.94 0.71 2.29
N ARG A 417 27.81 -0.21 1.32
CA ARG A 417 28.46 -0.12 0.02
C ARG A 417 27.92 1.02 -0.81
N LEU A 418 26.59 1.05 -1.01
CA LEU A 418 25.95 2.00 -1.94
C LEU A 418 25.90 3.44 -1.39
N THR A 419 25.81 3.64 -0.07
CA THR A 419 26.02 4.96 0.55
C THR A 419 27.39 5.52 0.19
N SER A 420 28.45 4.68 0.27
CA SER A 420 29.83 5.10 -0.05
C SER A 420 30.03 5.33 -1.56
N GLU A 421 29.41 4.52 -2.42
CA GLU A 421 29.47 4.67 -3.88
C GLU A 421 28.73 5.93 -4.33
N ALA A 422 27.53 6.20 -3.82
CA ALA A 422 26.75 7.41 -4.07
C ALA A 422 27.54 8.67 -3.71
N ARG A 423 28.25 8.64 -2.58
CA ARG A 423 29.12 9.75 -2.17
C ARG A 423 30.25 9.98 -3.17
N ARG A 424 30.88 8.93 -3.69
CA ARG A 424 31.92 9.04 -4.75
C ARG A 424 31.35 9.58 -6.06
N ALA A 425 30.08 9.34 -6.35
CA ALA A 425 29.37 9.91 -7.49
C ALA A 425 28.93 11.37 -7.28
N GLY A 426 29.27 11.97 -6.14
CA GLY A 426 28.98 13.38 -5.83
C GLY A 426 27.58 13.62 -5.28
N VAL A 427 26.91 12.59 -4.80
CA VAL A 427 25.63 12.70 -4.08
C VAL A 427 25.93 12.88 -2.59
N PRO A 428 25.32 13.87 -1.92
CA PRO A 428 25.45 14.03 -0.49
C PRO A 428 24.86 12.83 0.26
N THR A 429 25.71 12.10 0.99
CA THR A 429 25.34 10.95 1.83
C THR A 429 26.17 10.98 3.12
N PRO A 430 25.76 10.33 4.21
CA PRO A 430 26.56 10.22 5.42
C PRO A 430 27.87 9.45 5.17
N LEU A 431 28.89 9.71 5.98
CA LEU A 431 30.07 8.83 6.04
C LEU A 431 29.70 7.53 6.75
N VAL A 432 30.17 6.41 6.23
CA VAL A 432 30.10 5.11 6.89
C VAL A 432 31.38 4.94 7.71
N TYR A 433 31.27 4.86 9.03
CA TYR A 433 32.41 4.70 9.92
C TYR A 433 32.71 3.25 10.24
N ASP A 434 31.65 2.43 10.42
CA ASP A 434 31.80 1.03 10.77
C ASP A 434 30.62 0.19 10.28
N VAL A 435 30.86 -1.11 10.05
CA VAL A 435 29.87 -2.09 9.53
C VAL A 435 30.04 -3.40 10.28
N ASP A 436 29.09 -3.74 11.14
CA ASP A 436 29.01 -5.07 11.77
C ASP A 436 27.90 -5.89 11.11
N VAL A 437 28.28 -6.70 10.12
CA VAL A 437 27.33 -7.52 9.34
C VAL A 437 26.65 -8.59 10.20
N PRO A 438 27.35 -9.35 11.07
CA PRO A 438 26.71 -10.30 11.99
C PRO A 438 25.67 -9.67 12.91
N ALA A 439 25.95 -8.46 13.45
CA ALA A 439 25.00 -7.74 14.30
C ALA A 439 23.99 -6.91 13.51
N ALA A 440 24.08 -6.89 12.18
CA ALA A 440 23.28 -6.06 11.28
C ALA A 440 23.28 -4.58 11.69
N THR A 441 24.45 -4.05 12.03
CA THR A 441 24.65 -2.71 12.60
C THR A 441 25.56 -1.87 11.72
N LEU A 442 25.19 -0.59 11.52
CA LEU A 442 25.98 0.43 10.83
C LEU A 442 26.25 1.61 11.78
N THR A 443 27.48 2.12 11.75
CA THR A 443 27.84 3.38 12.39
C THR A 443 28.05 4.43 11.30
N LEU A 444 27.21 5.47 11.29
CA LEU A 444 27.13 6.47 10.25
C LEU A 444 27.39 7.89 10.82
N GLN A 445 27.76 8.81 9.94
CA GLN A 445 27.79 10.24 10.26
C GLN A 445 26.37 10.74 10.53
N HIS A 446 26.17 11.47 11.63
CA HIS A 446 24.96 12.24 11.84
C HIS A 446 24.93 13.42 10.85
N VAL A 447 23.83 13.58 10.10
CA VAL A 447 23.66 14.58 9.04
C VAL A 447 22.30 15.25 9.15
N GLY A 448 22.28 16.56 8.84
CA GLY A 448 21.06 17.36 8.78
C GLY A 448 20.37 17.53 10.14
N ASP A 449 19.45 18.50 10.22
CA ASP A 449 18.75 18.87 11.45
C ASP A 449 17.39 18.18 11.57
N CYS A 450 16.69 18.00 10.42
CA CYS A 450 15.39 17.34 10.37
C CYS A 450 15.21 16.54 9.07
N ASP A 451 14.13 15.77 9.00
CA ASP A 451 13.70 15.09 7.77
C ASP A 451 13.08 16.10 6.82
N LEU A 452 13.18 15.85 5.51
CA LEU A 452 12.51 16.66 4.50
C LEU A 452 10.99 16.73 4.70
N ALA A 453 10.37 15.69 5.24
CA ALA A 453 8.94 15.66 5.57
C ALA A 453 8.51 16.83 6.49
N ALA A 454 9.39 17.27 7.39
CA ALA A 454 9.14 18.39 8.30
C ALA A 454 9.35 19.78 7.66
N GLU A 455 10.03 19.86 6.52
CA GLU A 455 10.38 21.12 5.83
C GLU A 455 10.23 21.02 4.31
N LEU A 456 9.16 20.42 3.83
CA LEU A 456 8.86 20.31 2.40
C LEU A 456 8.73 21.70 1.76
N ASN A 457 9.56 21.96 0.75
CA ASN A 457 9.48 23.15 -0.11
C ASN A 457 10.18 22.88 -1.46
N GLU A 458 9.92 23.72 -2.46
CA GLU A 458 10.43 23.60 -3.83
C GLU A 458 11.97 23.58 -3.91
N ARG A 459 12.67 24.31 -3.04
CA ARG A 459 14.13 24.32 -3.00
C ARG A 459 14.69 22.93 -2.71
N TRP A 460 14.13 22.27 -1.70
CA TRP A 460 14.62 20.96 -1.28
C TRP A 460 14.23 19.87 -2.26
N THR A 461 13.00 19.89 -2.78
CA THR A 461 12.57 18.90 -3.78
C THR A 461 13.38 19.02 -5.06
N THR A 462 13.70 20.25 -5.52
CA THR A 462 14.63 20.48 -6.64
C THR A 462 16.02 19.88 -6.37
N ALA A 463 16.54 20.02 -5.14
CA ALA A 463 17.85 19.46 -4.78
C ALA A 463 17.81 17.92 -4.80
N VAL A 464 16.75 17.30 -4.29
CA VAL A 464 16.56 15.84 -4.34
C VAL A 464 16.51 15.34 -5.78
N GLY A 465 15.76 16.01 -6.66
CA GLY A 465 15.71 15.66 -8.10
C GLY A 465 17.12 15.63 -8.72
N ARG A 466 17.96 16.63 -8.44
CA ARG A 466 19.36 16.66 -8.89
C ARG A 466 20.21 15.53 -8.30
N HIS A 467 19.96 15.13 -7.06
CA HIS A 467 20.71 14.05 -6.41
C HIS A 467 20.33 12.69 -6.98
N LEU A 468 19.04 12.40 -7.18
CA LEU A 468 18.61 11.18 -7.83
C LEU A 468 19.10 11.10 -9.27
N ALA A 469 19.09 12.20 -10.02
CA ALA A 469 19.66 12.24 -11.36
C ALA A 469 21.16 11.87 -11.40
N ARG A 470 21.96 12.33 -10.41
CA ARG A 470 23.37 11.94 -10.29
C ARG A 470 23.55 10.47 -9.93
N LEU A 471 22.69 9.96 -9.03
CA LEU A 471 22.65 8.56 -8.65
C LEU A 471 22.40 7.68 -9.87
N HIS A 472 21.34 7.97 -10.63
CA HIS A 472 20.95 7.23 -11.83
C HIS A 472 22.04 7.28 -12.91
N LYS A 473 22.75 8.42 -13.09
CA LYS A 473 23.92 8.49 -13.97
C LYS A 473 25.07 7.59 -13.53
N ALA A 474 25.18 7.30 -12.24
CA ALA A 474 26.15 6.34 -11.71
C ALA A 474 25.65 4.88 -11.77
N GLY A 475 24.46 4.65 -12.35
CA GLY A 475 23.83 3.33 -12.41
C GLY A 475 23.34 2.82 -11.06
N ILE A 476 23.04 3.70 -10.12
CA ILE A 476 22.54 3.37 -8.78
C ILE A 476 21.08 3.84 -8.66
N VAL A 477 20.21 2.96 -8.20
CA VAL A 477 18.85 3.28 -7.74
C VAL A 477 18.85 3.32 -6.22
N HIS A 478 18.18 4.28 -5.62
CA HIS A 478 18.06 4.39 -4.16
C HIS A 478 17.12 3.31 -3.60
N GLY A 479 16.03 3.03 -4.29
CA GLY A 479 15.04 2.01 -3.97
C GLY A 479 14.02 2.41 -2.88
N ASP A 480 14.29 3.49 -2.11
CA ASP A 480 13.38 4.04 -1.10
C ASP A 480 13.61 5.55 -0.87
N PRO A 481 13.58 6.40 -1.91
CA PRO A 481 13.88 7.84 -1.76
C PRO A 481 12.65 8.61 -1.22
N THR A 482 12.21 8.30 -0.01
CA THR A 482 11.07 8.97 0.62
C THR A 482 11.47 10.31 1.25
N THR A 483 10.49 11.16 1.56
CA THR A 483 10.71 12.44 2.26
C THR A 483 11.35 12.25 3.64
N ARG A 484 11.23 11.07 4.26
CA ARG A 484 11.89 10.71 5.52
C ARG A 484 13.33 10.22 5.34
N ASN A 485 13.69 9.78 4.14
CA ASN A 485 15.03 9.33 3.79
C ASN A 485 15.89 10.44 3.17
N VAL A 486 15.48 11.70 3.36
CA VAL A 486 16.24 12.90 3.04
C VAL A 486 16.38 13.75 4.29
N ARG A 487 17.62 14.03 4.69
CA ARG A 487 17.95 14.94 5.80
C ARG A 487 18.29 16.31 5.26
N VAL A 488 17.72 17.35 5.86
CA VAL A 488 17.99 18.76 5.48
C VAL A 488 18.70 19.50 6.60
N GLU A 489 19.65 20.34 6.21
CA GLU A 489 20.41 21.19 7.13
C GLU A 489 19.88 22.64 7.05
N ARG A 490 19.39 23.18 8.17
CA ARG A 490 18.89 24.55 8.29
C ARG A 490 20.07 25.53 8.41
N ARG A 491 20.48 26.17 7.34
CA ARG A 491 21.46 27.28 7.37
C ARG A 491 20.83 28.53 6.83
N GLU A 492 21.04 29.64 7.55
CA GLU A 492 20.45 30.94 7.20
C GLU A 492 21.02 31.53 5.90
N GLU A 493 22.25 31.21 5.46
CA GLU A 493 22.83 31.66 4.20
C GLU A 493 23.73 30.60 3.54
N GLY A 494 23.54 30.38 2.24
CA GLY A 494 24.49 29.87 1.23
C GLY A 494 24.51 28.34 1.01
N ASP A 495 24.92 27.52 1.95
CA ASP A 495 25.22 26.08 1.76
C ASP A 495 24.25 25.12 2.41
N ALA A 496 22.93 25.42 2.40
CA ALA A 496 21.93 24.50 2.87
C ALA A 496 21.99 23.19 2.05
N ARG A 497 21.98 22.04 2.75
CA ARG A 497 22.28 20.74 2.16
C ARG A 497 21.14 19.75 2.37
N ALA A 498 20.66 19.14 1.28
CA ALA A 498 19.86 17.93 1.32
C ALA A 498 20.78 16.71 1.21
N THR A 499 20.63 15.74 2.10
CA THR A 499 21.49 14.55 2.19
C THR A 499 20.63 13.31 2.12
N LEU A 500 20.87 12.41 1.16
CA LEU A 500 20.17 11.13 1.05
C LEU A 500 20.72 10.14 2.08
N ILE A 501 19.82 9.45 2.76
CA ILE A 501 20.13 8.44 3.77
C ILE A 501 19.35 7.14 3.47
N ASP A 502 19.73 6.05 4.12
CA ASP A 502 19.03 4.74 4.03
C ASP A 502 19.08 4.07 2.64
N PHE A 503 20.25 3.64 2.24
CA PHE A 503 20.48 2.88 1.01
C PHE A 503 20.25 1.37 1.17
N GLY A 504 19.44 0.95 2.14
CA GLY A 504 19.17 -0.46 2.43
C GLY A 504 18.44 -1.22 1.33
N LEU A 505 17.70 -0.52 0.47
CA LEU A 505 17.01 -1.07 -0.70
C LEU A 505 17.69 -0.67 -2.03
N ALA A 506 18.82 0.00 -1.97
CA ALA A 506 19.53 0.45 -3.16
C ALA A 506 20.18 -0.71 -3.92
N TYR A 507 20.30 -0.57 -5.23
CA TYR A 507 20.92 -1.56 -6.11
C TYR A 507 21.46 -0.91 -7.39
N HIS A 508 22.28 -1.70 -8.12
CA HIS A 508 22.78 -1.28 -9.42
C HIS A 508 21.86 -1.70 -10.56
N THR A 509 21.58 -0.77 -11.47
CA THR A 509 20.86 -1.04 -12.71
C THR A 509 21.22 -0.02 -13.79
N GLY A 510 21.06 -0.42 -15.06
CA GLY A 510 21.08 0.46 -16.22
C GLY A 510 19.70 0.66 -16.84
N HIS A 511 18.63 0.12 -16.23
CA HIS A 511 17.30 0.17 -16.82
C HIS A 511 16.58 1.48 -16.49
N VAL A 512 16.10 2.16 -17.52
CA VAL A 512 15.35 3.43 -17.44
C VAL A 512 14.09 3.27 -16.57
N GLU A 513 13.47 2.09 -16.60
CA GLU A 513 12.28 1.80 -15.80
C GLU A 513 12.55 1.82 -14.29
N ASP A 514 13.67 1.25 -13.85
CA ASP A 514 14.06 1.28 -12.44
C ASP A 514 14.35 2.70 -11.96
N HIS A 515 14.98 3.53 -12.81
CA HIS A 515 15.19 4.94 -12.52
C HIS A 515 13.87 5.71 -12.42
N ALA A 516 12.91 5.41 -13.30
CA ALA A 516 11.58 6.03 -13.24
C ALA A 516 10.79 5.60 -11.99
N MET A 517 10.93 4.34 -11.57
CA MET A 517 10.33 3.85 -10.31
C MET A 517 10.90 4.57 -9.09
N ASP A 518 12.19 4.87 -9.07
CA ASP A 518 12.82 5.64 -7.98
C ASP A 518 12.21 7.05 -7.87
N LEU A 519 11.95 7.70 -9.02
CA LEU A 519 11.25 8.98 -9.04
C LEU A 519 9.80 8.84 -8.57
N HIS A 520 9.10 7.80 -9.02
CA HIS A 520 7.72 7.51 -8.63
C HIS A 520 7.57 7.36 -7.11
N VAL A 521 8.49 6.64 -6.47
CA VAL A 521 8.53 6.48 -5.00
C VAL A 521 8.66 7.84 -4.29
N PHE A 522 9.55 8.73 -4.79
CA PHE A 522 9.69 10.06 -4.20
C PHE A 522 8.43 10.90 -4.35
N GLU A 523 7.83 10.93 -5.55
CA GLU A 523 6.58 11.65 -5.79
C GLU A 523 5.43 11.11 -4.95
N GLY A 524 5.31 9.78 -4.83
CA GLY A 524 4.33 9.13 -3.96
C GLY A 524 4.50 9.57 -2.50
N SER A 525 5.73 9.65 -2.02
CA SER A 525 6.04 10.15 -0.68
C SER A 525 5.70 11.63 -0.49
N VAL A 526 5.96 12.48 -1.50
CA VAL A 526 5.55 13.90 -1.47
C VAL A 526 4.03 14.02 -1.44
N ARG A 527 3.31 13.27 -2.31
CA ARG A 527 1.84 13.25 -2.32
C ARG A 527 1.25 12.76 -1.00
N ALA A 528 1.91 11.81 -0.32
CA ALA A 528 1.48 11.31 0.98
C ALA A 528 1.72 12.29 2.14
N THR A 529 2.67 13.22 2.00
CA THR A 529 3.13 14.09 3.09
C THR A 529 2.69 15.54 2.94
N ALA A 530 2.62 16.06 1.70
CA ALA A 530 2.34 17.48 1.42
C ALA A 530 0.84 17.76 1.31
N THR A 531 0.41 18.91 1.82
CA THR A 531 -0.95 19.44 1.62
C THR A 531 -1.19 19.87 0.17
N ASP A 532 -0.19 20.52 -0.45
CA ASP A 532 -0.18 20.89 -1.87
C ASP A 532 1.06 20.27 -2.56
N PRO A 533 0.95 19.05 -3.13
CA PRO A 533 2.08 18.32 -3.68
C PRO A 533 2.52 18.80 -5.07
N ASP A 534 1.62 19.35 -5.89
CA ASP A 534 1.89 19.61 -7.30
C ASP A 534 3.06 20.56 -7.57
N PRO A 535 3.19 21.74 -6.90
CA PRO A 535 4.34 22.61 -7.08
C PRO A 535 5.68 21.96 -6.66
N LEU A 536 5.62 21.09 -5.64
CA LEU A 536 6.79 20.40 -5.12
C LEU A 536 7.28 19.31 -6.08
N ILE A 537 6.36 18.62 -6.72
CA ILE A 537 6.64 17.60 -7.74
C ILE A 537 7.21 18.27 -9.00
N GLU A 538 6.61 19.39 -9.46
CA GLU A 538 7.13 20.14 -10.60
C GLU A 538 8.57 20.64 -10.35
N ALA A 539 8.85 21.14 -9.14
CA ALA A 539 10.19 21.55 -8.73
C ALA A 539 11.18 20.38 -8.69
N PHE A 540 10.73 19.21 -8.22
CA PHE A 540 11.50 17.96 -8.21
C PHE A 540 11.85 17.49 -9.62
N GLU A 541 10.86 17.36 -10.53
CA GLU A 541 11.09 16.99 -11.93
C GLU A 541 12.02 17.98 -12.65
N THR A 542 11.85 19.29 -12.40
CA THR A 542 12.74 20.32 -12.93
C THR A 542 14.18 20.11 -12.44
N GLY A 543 14.35 19.78 -11.17
CA GLY A 543 15.65 19.46 -10.59
C GLY A 543 16.27 18.23 -11.24
N TYR A 544 15.50 17.19 -11.49
CA TYR A 544 15.95 15.98 -12.17
C TYR A 544 16.33 16.27 -13.62
N ALA A 545 15.47 16.94 -14.39
CA ALA A 545 15.69 17.28 -15.80
C ALA A 545 16.97 18.10 -16.03
N ALA A 546 17.36 18.91 -15.05
CA ALA A 546 18.60 19.73 -15.16
C ALA A 546 19.90 18.89 -15.19
N VAL A 547 19.86 17.65 -14.73
CA VAL A 547 21.04 16.77 -14.59
C VAL A 547 20.80 15.40 -15.23
N GLY A 548 19.59 14.86 -15.15
CA GLY A 548 19.24 13.49 -15.53
C GLY A 548 19.03 13.29 -17.02
N ASP A 549 18.50 12.11 -17.35
CA ASP A 549 18.12 11.73 -18.71
C ASP A 549 16.61 11.99 -18.89
N GLY A 550 16.22 12.60 -20.02
CA GLY A 550 14.82 12.90 -20.35
C GLY A 550 13.97 11.64 -20.52
N ASP A 551 14.56 10.55 -21.01
CA ASP A 551 13.86 9.27 -21.20
C ASP A 551 13.29 8.71 -19.87
N VAL A 552 13.91 9.06 -18.74
CA VAL A 552 13.44 8.63 -17.41
C VAL A 552 12.14 9.35 -17.02
N LEU A 553 12.04 10.65 -17.29
CA LEU A 553 10.81 11.41 -17.03
C LEU A 553 9.66 10.96 -17.95
N ASP A 554 9.97 10.66 -19.23
CA ASP A 554 8.97 10.10 -20.14
C ASP A 554 8.49 8.72 -19.67
N ARG A 555 9.41 7.92 -19.11
CA ARG A 555 9.09 6.61 -18.52
C ARG A 555 8.28 6.73 -17.25
N LEU A 556 8.57 7.72 -16.38
CA LEU A 556 7.80 8.03 -15.18
C LEU A 556 6.31 8.24 -15.52
N ARG A 557 6.00 9.07 -16.50
CA ARG A 557 4.62 9.28 -16.96
C ARG A 557 3.96 8.01 -17.49
N ALA A 558 4.74 7.12 -18.13
CA ALA A 558 4.24 5.82 -18.58
C ALA A 558 3.99 4.85 -17.42
N VAL A 559 4.79 4.91 -16.36
CA VAL A 559 4.60 4.10 -15.13
C VAL A 559 3.34 4.54 -14.39
N GLU A 560 3.13 5.83 -14.19
CA GLU A 560 1.90 6.39 -13.59
C GLU A 560 0.61 5.95 -14.32
N GLY A 561 0.72 5.66 -15.62
CA GLY A 561 -0.38 5.14 -16.42
C GLY A 561 -0.65 3.64 -16.26
N ARG A 562 0.25 2.86 -15.63
CA ARG A 562 0.14 1.38 -15.55
C ARG A 562 -0.74 0.87 -14.41
N GLY A 563 -0.83 1.59 -13.30
CA GLY A 563 -1.72 1.28 -12.17
C GLY A 563 -3.21 1.37 -12.50
N ARG A 564 -3.56 1.63 -13.76
CA ARG A 564 -4.93 1.70 -14.26
C ARG A 564 -5.37 0.31 -14.69
N TYR A 565 -6.55 -0.08 -14.25
CA TYR A 565 -7.24 -1.29 -14.73
C TYR A 565 -7.20 -1.36 -16.27
N ARG A 566 -6.39 -2.24 -16.82
CA ARG A 566 -6.35 -2.59 -18.25
C ARG A 566 -6.81 -4.02 -18.41
#